data_5a1dec7a73cf4832cfe13b25d91b7998
#
_entry.id   5a1dec7a73cf4832cfe13b25d91b7998
#
_cell.length_a   1.000
_cell.length_b   1.000
_cell.length_c   1.000
_cell.angle_alpha   90.00
_cell.angle_beta   90.00
_cell.angle_gamma   90.00
#
_symmetry.space_group_name_H-M   'P 1'
#
loop_
_entity.id
_entity.type
_entity.pdbx_description
1 polymer ?
#
loop_
_entity_poly.entity_id
_entity_poly.type
_entity_poly.pdbx_seq_one_letter_code
_entity_poly.pdbx_strand_id
1 'polypeptide(L)'
;ITFHGGVKDIGGNKFLVDSKGTKIFMDFGMSFSQEGQFFSQFLGPRTSNSLIDMFDLGILPKIKGLYRRDYARHMDFGGNEDTEIDAVLLTHAHVDHCAYIPYLREDIPIYCSEESKLIMQNFDETGSEQYLTLKERFQVYENNKGEISRATGDKVTIPRKIKILESEKPFSIDSIDVNPLPVDHSIPGVHAFILHTSDGSIANTADLRFHGRRADDTEKFVEAC
;
A
#
# COMPACT_ATOMS: atom_id res chain seq x y z
N ILE A 1 -6.05 0.32 16.37
CA ILE A 1 -5.00 0.66 15.40
C ILE A 1 -3.80 -0.23 15.65
N THR A 2 -3.25 -0.84 14.57
CA THR A 2 -2.02 -1.63 14.64
C THR A 2 -0.97 -1.01 13.73
N PHE A 3 0.21 -0.73 14.29
CA PHE A 3 1.34 -0.17 13.55
C PHE A 3 2.22 -1.31 13.03
N HIS A 4 2.33 -1.44 11.73
CA HIS A 4 3.20 -2.41 11.06
C HIS A 4 4.49 -1.78 10.52
N GLY A 5 4.70 -0.51 10.75
CA GLY A 5 5.86 0.30 10.38
C GLY A 5 5.60 1.78 10.61
N GLY A 6 6.57 2.64 10.32
CA GLY A 6 6.45 4.08 10.49
C GLY A 6 6.51 4.58 11.95
N VAL A 7 6.92 3.73 12.91
CA VAL A 7 7.05 4.11 14.32
C VAL A 7 8.52 4.14 14.69
N LYS A 8 9.00 5.29 15.17
CA LYS A 8 10.42 5.53 15.52
C LYS A 8 11.40 5.35 14.35
N ASP A 9 10.91 5.52 13.13
CA ASP A 9 11.69 5.40 11.91
C ASP A 9 11.21 6.42 10.88
N ILE A 10 12.02 6.73 9.89
CA ILE A 10 11.62 7.57 8.76
C ILE A 10 11.13 6.64 7.66
N GLY A 11 9.86 6.81 7.30
CA GLY A 11 9.19 5.98 6.30
C GLY A 11 8.70 4.64 6.83
N GLY A 12 8.31 3.78 5.92
CA GLY A 12 7.73 2.48 6.23
C GLY A 12 6.29 2.55 6.73
N ASN A 13 5.60 3.63 6.41
CA ASN A 13 4.25 3.89 6.88
C ASN A 13 3.28 2.78 6.48
N LYS A 14 2.78 2.04 7.48
CA LYS A 14 1.82 0.94 7.36
C LYS A 14 1.01 0.85 8.65
N PHE A 15 -0.14 1.51 8.68
CA PHE A 15 -1.04 1.49 9.84
C PHE A 15 -2.33 0.79 9.49
N LEU A 16 -2.72 -0.20 10.26
CA LEU A 16 -3.99 -0.90 10.10
C LEU A 16 -5.00 -0.36 11.10
N VAL A 17 -6.10 0.18 10.58
CA VAL A 17 -7.29 0.52 11.34
C VAL A 17 -8.29 -0.63 11.19
N ASP A 18 -8.73 -1.19 12.30
CA ASP A 18 -9.79 -2.21 12.36
C ASP A 18 -10.91 -1.68 13.26
N SER A 19 -12.09 -1.53 12.69
CA SER A 19 -13.30 -1.10 13.41
C SER A 19 -14.48 -1.92 12.94
N LYS A 20 -15.10 -2.66 13.86
CA LYS A 20 -16.25 -3.55 13.59
C LYS A 20 -16.04 -4.50 12.40
N GLY A 21 -14.81 -4.98 12.22
CA GLY A 21 -14.44 -5.88 11.13
C GLY A 21 -14.05 -5.19 9.82
N THR A 22 -14.26 -3.88 9.69
CA THR A 22 -13.72 -3.12 8.56
C THR A 22 -12.24 -2.83 8.80
N LYS A 23 -11.39 -3.28 7.88
CA LYS A 23 -9.92 -3.21 7.99
C LYS A 23 -9.32 -2.37 6.87
N ILE A 24 -8.75 -1.24 7.22
CA ILE A 24 -8.17 -0.29 6.28
C ILE A 24 -6.69 -0.06 6.60
N PHE A 25 -5.82 -0.25 5.62
CA PHE A 25 -4.45 0.21 5.71
C PHE A 25 -4.34 1.71 5.36
N MET A 26 -3.61 2.44 6.20
CA MET A 26 -3.12 3.78 5.90
C MET A 26 -1.70 3.63 5.38
N ASP A 27 -1.51 3.92 4.10
CA ASP A 27 -0.25 3.74 3.37
C ASP A 27 0.28 2.29 3.36
N PHE A 28 1.25 2.02 2.49
CA PHE A 28 1.97 0.75 2.46
C PHE A 28 3.39 0.97 1.90
N GLY A 29 4.19 1.66 2.71
CA GLY A 29 5.46 2.24 2.29
C GLY A 29 6.70 1.51 2.76
N MET A 30 7.83 1.96 2.25
CA MET A 30 9.18 1.45 2.50
C MET A 30 9.83 2.18 3.66
N SER A 31 10.49 1.46 4.57
CA SER A 31 11.39 2.04 5.56
C SER A 31 12.78 2.19 4.97
N PHE A 32 13.30 3.42 4.93
CA PHE A 32 14.64 3.68 4.41
C PHE A 32 15.74 3.04 5.24
N SER A 33 15.57 2.97 6.56
CA SER A 33 16.56 2.37 7.46
C SER A 33 16.64 0.86 7.26
N GLN A 34 15.49 0.17 7.13
CA GLN A 34 15.44 -1.27 6.90
C GLN A 34 15.98 -1.63 5.51
N GLU A 35 15.57 -0.89 4.47
CA GLU A 35 16.11 -1.08 3.12
C GLU A 35 17.63 -0.89 3.10
N GLY A 36 18.12 0.20 3.69
CA GLY A 36 19.57 0.47 3.77
C GLY A 36 20.35 -0.55 4.58
N GLN A 37 19.72 -1.22 5.55
CA GLN A 37 20.35 -2.26 6.35
C GLN A 37 20.52 -3.58 5.59
N PHE A 38 19.51 -3.98 4.80
CA PHE A 38 19.46 -5.30 4.18
C PHE A 38 19.79 -5.28 2.69
N PHE A 39 19.42 -4.21 1.99
CA PHE A 39 19.53 -4.08 0.54
C PHE A 39 20.40 -2.87 0.18
N SER A 40 21.71 -2.97 0.40
CA SER A 40 22.64 -1.90 0.06
C SER A 40 23.24 -2.07 -1.33
N GLN A 41 23.51 -0.96 -2.00
CA GLN A 41 24.12 -0.91 -3.33
C GLN A 41 23.32 -1.68 -4.40
N PHE A 42 23.83 -2.82 -4.87
CA PHE A 42 23.22 -3.67 -5.89
C PHE A 42 22.53 -4.92 -5.33
N LEU A 43 22.42 -5.02 -4.01
CA LEU A 43 21.62 -6.08 -3.40
C LEU A 43 20.15 -5.66 -3.39
N GLY A 44 19.28 -6.60 -3.70
CA GLY A 44 17.84 -6.43 -3.65
C GLY A 44 17.14 -7.75 -3.32
N PRO A 45 15.82 -7.71 -3.05
CA PRO A 45 15.05 -8.93 -2.83
C PRO A 45 15.16 -9.88 -4.03
N ARG A 46 15.19 -11.17 -3.78
CA ARG A 46 15.23 -12.18 -4.85
C ARG A 46 13.98 -12.09 -5.73
N THR A 47 14.16 -12.10 -7.04
CA THR A 47 13.07 -11.88 -8.01
C THR A 47 11.86 -12.81 -7.81
N SER A 48 12.10 -14.09 -7.47
CA SER A 48 11.03 -15.10 -7.32
C SER A 48 10.57 -15.30 -5.88
N ASN A 49 11.37 -14.90 -4.90
CA ASN A 49 11.14 -15.14 -3.48
C ASN A 49 11.15 -13.84 -2.65
N SER A 50 10.95 -12.70 -3.31
CA SER A 50 11.05 -11.40 -2.66
C SER A 50 10.14 -11.26 -1.43
N LEU A 51 8.92 -11.77 -1.49
CA LEU A 51 7.98 -11.71 -0.36
C LEU A 51 8.48 -12.53 0.84
N ILE A 52 9.09 -13.70 0.61
CA ILE A 52 9.70 -14.50 1.70
C ILE A 52 10.86 -13.72 2.33
N ASP A 53 11.72 -13.12 1.50
CA ASP A 53 12.83 -12.30 1.98
C ASP A 53 12.32 -11.16 2.85
N MET A 54 11.28 -10.45 2.42
CA MET A 54 10.66 -9.38 3.18
C MET A 54 10.07 -9.84 4.52
N PHE A 55 9.51 -11.05 4.57
CA PHE A 55 8.98 -11.64 5.80
C PHE A 55 10.09 -12.08 6.76
N ASP A 56 11.13 -12.71 6.24
CA ASP A 56 12.25 -13.21 7.06
C ASP A 56 13.07 -12.06 7.64
N LEU A 57 13.15 -10.94 6.92
CA LEU A 57 13.81 -9.72 7.38
C LEU A 57 12.89 -8.84 8.27
N GLY A 58 11.61 -9.20 8.42
CA GLY A 58 10.66 -8.42 9.22
C GLY A 58 10.24 -7.08 8.60
N ILE A 59 10.47 -6.89 7.30
CA ILE A 59 10.14 -5.67 6.57
C ILE A 59 8.63 -5.58 6.30
N LEU A 60 8.00 -6.71 5.95
CA LEU A 60 6.56 -6.80 5.72
C LEU A 60 5.88 -7.67 6.79
N PRO A 61 4.68 -7.29 7.24
CA PRO A 61 3.91 -8.07 8.22
C PRO A 61 3.36 -9.35 7.58
N LYS A 62 3.37 -10.46 8.31
CA LYS A 62 2.77 -11.74 7.87
C LYS A 62 1.26 -11.72 8.07
N ILE A 63 0.52 -11.11 7.13
CA ILE A 63 -0.94 -11.03 7.14
C ILE A 63 -1.50 -11.89 6.01
N LYS A 64 -2.34 -12.86 6.35
CA LYS A 64 -2.98 -13.75 5.39
C LYS A 64 -3.93 -13.00 4.47
N GLY A 65 -3.97 -13.38 3.19
CA GLY A 65 -4.85 -12.75 2.20
C GLY A 65 -4.48 -11.32 1.79
N LEU A 66 -3.39 -10.72 2.32
CA LEU A 66 -2.98 -9.36 1.99
C LEU A 66 -2.17 -9.29 0.70
N TYR A 67 -1.37 -10.30 0.43
CA TYR A 67 -0.34 -10.25 -0.61
C TYR A 67 -0.77 -10.93 -1.90
N ARG A 68 -0.14 -10.52 -2.99
CA ARG A 68 -0.36 -11.02 -4.35
C ARG A 68 -0.18 -12.54 -4.42
N ARG A 69 -1.14 -13.19 -5.08
CA ARG A 69 -1.27 -14.64 -5.09
C ARG A 69 -0.09 -15.36 -5.76
N ASP A 70 0.51 -14.77 -6.80
CA ASP A 70 1.63 -15.38 -7.51
C ASP A 70 2.88 -15.50 -6.62
N TYR A 71 3.10 -14.57 -5.68
CA TYR A 71 4.17 -14.65 -4.70
C TYR A 71 3.83 -15.55 -3.51
N ALA A 72 2.60 -15.48 -3.01
CA ALA A 72 2.16 -16.23 -1.84
C ALA A 72 1.87 -17.72 -2.11
N ARG A 73 1.67 -18.11 -3.37
CA ARG A 73 1.22 -19.45 -3.79
C ARG A 73 2.14 -20.62 -3.35
N HIS A 74 3.43 -20.37 -3.10
CA HIS A 74 4.39 -21.39 -2.66
C HIS A 74 4.66 -21.37 -1.17
N MET A 75 3.98 -20.50 -0.46
CA MET A 75 4.15 -20.37 0.96
C MET A 75 3.06 -21.17 1.66
N ASP A 76 3.35 -21.75 2.80
CA ASP A 76 2.34 -22.24 3.74
C ASP A 76 1.52 -21.07 4.35
N PHE A 77 1.43 -19.98 3.60
CA PHE A 77 0.90 -18.69 3.99
C PHE A 77 -0.07 -18.14 2.92
N GLY A 78 -1.29 -18.72 2.88
CA GLY A 78 -2.47 -18.07 2.36
C GLY A 78 -2.48 -17.51 0.93
N GLY A 79 -1.99 -18.27 -0.08
CA GLY A 79 -2.12 -17.85 -1.48
C GLY A 79 -3.55 -17.94 -2.04
N ASN A 80 -4.42 -18.71 -1.41
CA ASN A 80 -5.80 -18.96 -1.86
C ASN A 80 -6.87 -18.40 -0.91
N GLU A 81 -6.48 -17.77 0.18
CA GLU A 81 -7.42 -17.20 1.16
C GLU A 81 -8.01 -15.89 0.64
N ASP A 82 -9.24 -15.59 1.00
CA ASP A 82 -9.84 -14.29 0.76
C ASP A 82 -9.14 -13.23 1.62
N THR A 83 -9.10 -12.00 1.12
CA THR A 83 -8.57 -10.89 1.91
C THR A 83 -9.59 -10.45 2.95
N GLU A 84 -9.10 -10.12 4.14
CA GLU A 84 -9.88 -9.42 5.16
C GLU A 84 -9.61 -7.91 5.13
N ILE A 85 -8.82 -7.42 4.17
CA ILE A 85 -8.50 -6.00 4.03
C ILE A 85 -9.44 -5.37 3.01
N ASP A 86 -10.20 -4.38 3.46
CA ASP A 86 -11.23 -3.73 2.66
C ASP A 86 -10.67 -2.63 1.76
N ALA A 87 -9.60 -1.97 2.19
CA ALA A 87 -8.96 -0.92 1.40
C ALA A 87 -7.55 -0.56 1.87
N VAL A 88 -6.84 0.17 0.99
CA VAL A 88 -5.68 1.00 1.34
C VAL A 88 -6.04 2.45 1.06
N LEU A 89 -5.86 3.34 2.03
CA LEU A 89 -5.91 4.79 1.86
C LEU A 89 -4.49 5.28 1.69
N LEU A 90 -4.13 5.66 0.47
CA LEU A 90 -2.80 6.19 0.17
C LEU A 90 -2.82 7.71 0.33
N THR A 91 -2.00 8.21 1.26
CA THR A 91 -1.88 9.64 1.52
C THR A 91 -1.24 10.36 0.34
N HIS A 92 -0.16 9.81 -0.21
CA HIS A 92 0.57 10.34 -1.37
C HIS A 92 1.58 9.33 -1.93
N ALA A 93 2.18 9.66 -3.07
CA ALA A 93 3.03 8.73 -3.82
C ALA A 93 4.54 8.86 -3.54
N HIS A 94 4.97 9.28 -2.33
CA HIS A 94 6.35 9.06 -1.91
C HIS A 94 6.60 7.59 -1.60
N VAL A 95 7.82 7.13 -1.82
CA VAL A 95 8.19 5.70 -1.70
C VAL A 95 8.02 5.14 -0.28
N ASP A 96 8.20 5.95 0.72
CA ASP A 96 7.98 5.60 2.12
C ASP A 96 6.49 5.50 2.52
N HIS A 97 5.58 5.81 1.58
CA HIS A 97 4.13 5.64 1.70
C HIS A 97 3.57 4.63 0.69
N CYS A 98 4.16 4.46 -0.50
CA CYS A 98 3.59 3.63 -1.55
C CYS A 98 4.45 2.47 -2.04
N ALA A 99 5.77 2.41 -1.74
CA ALA A 99 6.71 1.51 -2.43
C ALA A 99 6.37 0.01 -2.31
N TYR A 100 5.63 -0.42 -1.29
CA TYR A 100 5.26 -1.82 -1.15
C TYR A 100 3.83 -2.16 -1.61
N ILE A 101 3.10 -1.21 -2.19
CA ILE A 101 1.82 -1.46 -2.88
C ILE A 101 1.95 -2.57 -3.93
N PRO A 102 3.04 -2.67 -4.73
CA PRO A 102 3.23 -3.77 -5.68
C PRO A 102 3.18 -5.18 -5.09
N TYR A 103 3.40 -5.34 -3.79
CA TYR A 103 3.28 -6.64 -3.10
C TYR A 103 1.84 -7.01 -2.73
N LEU A 104 0.93 -6.04 -2.71
CA LEU A 104 -0.47 -6.27 -2.34
C LEU A 104 -1.23 -7.00 -3.44
N ARG A 105 -2.32 -7.64 -3.06
CA ARG A 105 -3.28 -8.22 -4.00
C ARG A 105 -3.91 -7.14 -4.88
N GLU A 106 -4.22 -7.52 -6.09
CA GLU A 106 -4.82 -6.65 -7.12
C GLU A 106 -6.27 -6.27 -6.83
N ASP A 107 -6.97 -7.10 -6.05
CA ASP A 107 -8.38 -6.93 -5.72
C ASP A 107 -8.64 -6.04 -4.49
N ILE A 108 -7.63 -5.69 -3.71
CA ILE A 108 -7.74 -4.70 -2.64
C ILE A 108 -7.81 -3.30 -3.27
N PRO A 109 -8.89 -2.54 -3.05
CA PRO A 109 -9.01 -1.19 -3.60
C PRO A 109 -8.03 -0.22 -2.93
N ILE A 110 -7.36 0.60 -3.76
CA ILE A 110 -6.45 1.66 -3.30
C ILE A 110 -7.11 2.99 -3.60
N TYR A 111 -7.37 3.76 -2.56
CA TYR A 111 -7.89 5.11 -2.66
C TYR A 111 -6.73 6.11 -2.65
N CYS A 112 -6.63 6.94 -3.67
CA CYS A 112 -5.58 7.95 -3.78
C CYS A 112 -6.05 9.14 -4.62
N SER A 113 -5.32 10.26 -4.56
CA SER A 113 -5.55 11.39 -5.44
C SER A 113 -5.21 11.06 -6.91
N GLU A 114 -5.76 11.83 -7.85
CA GLU A 114 -5.39 11.68 -9.27
C GLU A 114 -3.92 11.95 -9.51
N GLU A 115 -3.33 12.92 -8.80
CA GLU A 115 -1.90 13.24 -8.88
C GLU A 115 -1.04 12.07 -8.40
N SER A 116 -1.40 11.45 -7.27
CA SER A 116 -0.70 10.26 -6.77
C SER A 116 -0.78 9.10 -7.77
N LYS A 117 -1.93 8.89 -8.39
CA LYS A 117 -2.11 7.88 -9.44
C LYS A 117 -1.22 8.16 -10.66
N LEU A 118 -1.15 9.42 -11.12
CA LEU A 118 -0.29 9.80 -12.25
C LEU A 118 1.19 9.59 -11.95
N ILE A 119 1.62 9.86 -10.71
CA ILE A 119 3.00 9.60 -10.27
C ILE A 119 3.28 8.08 -10.26
N MET A 120 2.38 7.28 -9.71
CA MET A 120 2.51 5.82 -9.72
C MET A 120 2.51 5.25 -11.15
N GLN A 121 1.72 5.84 -12.06
CA GLN A 121 1.74 5.49 -13.48
C GLN A 121 3.11 5.78 -14.11
N ASN A 122 3.71 6.90 -13.79
CA ASN A 122 5.07 7.23 -14.26
C ASN A 122 6.10 6.22 -13.74
N PHE A 123 5.97 5.75 -12.50
CA PHE A 123 6.83 4.69 -11.97
C PHE A 123 6.63 3.36 -12.73
N ASP A 124 5.41 3.00 -13.09
CA ASP A 124 5.12 1.80 -13.90
C ASP A 124 5.72 1.90 -15.32
N GLU A 125 5.69 3.08 -15.93
CA GLU A 125 6.18 3.32 -17.30
C GLU A 125 7.70 3.40 -17.38
N THR A 126 8.36 3.94 -16.36
CA THR A 126 9.81 4.21 -16.36
C THR A 126 10.63 3.20 -15.55
N GLY A 127 9.99 2.45 -14.67
CA GLY A 127 10.63 1.53 -13.75
C GLY A 127 10.25 0.07 -13.96
N SER A 128 10.60 -0.75 -12.99
CA SER A 128 10.25 -2.17 -12.92
C SER A 128 9.07 -2.46 -12.00
N GLU A 129 8.55 -1.45 -11.36
CA GLU A 129 7.49 -1.57 -10.38
C GLU A 129 6.09 -1.69 -11.03
N GLN A 130 5.09 -2.11 -10.27
CA GLN A 130 3.77 -2.47 -10.77
C GLN A 130 2.69 -1.92 -9.83
N TYR A 131 2.55 -0.61 -9.80
CA TYR A 131 1.60 0.08 -8.93
C TYR A 131 0.17 -0.01 -9.41
N LEU A 132 -0.06 0.26 -10.70
CA LEU A 132 -1.41 0.31 -11.29
C LEU A 132 -1.81 -1.02 -11.94
N THR A 133 -0.84 -1.81 -12.35
CA THR A 133 -1.07 -3.10 -12.98
C THR A 133 -0.18 -4.16 -12.38
N LEU A 134 -0.77 -5.29 -12.00
CA LEU A 134 -0.02 -6.44 -11.57
C LEU A 134 0.27 -7.32 -12.80
N LYS A 135 1.56 -7.53 -13.09
CA LYS A 135 1.99 -8.57 -14.05
C LYS A 135 2.42 -9.78 -13.24
N GLU A 136 1.79 -10.92 -13.45
CA GLU A 136 2.23 -12.16 -12.80
C GLU A 136 3.70 -12.42 -13.12
N ARG A 137 4.52 -12.61 -12.09
CA ARG A 137 5.96 -12.92 -12.25
C ARG A 137 6.17 -14.30 -12.82
N PHE A 138 5.31 -15.24 -12.42
CA PHE A 138 5.31 -16.62 -12.91
C PHE A 138 3.97 -17.28 -12.60
N GLN A 139 3.62 -18.25 -13.42
CA GLN A 139 2.56 -19.20 -13.16
C GLN A 139 3.17 -20.53 -12.79
N VAL A 140 2.47 -21.31 -12.00
CA VAL A 140 2.87 -22.66 -11.63
C VAL A 140 1.78 -23.63 -11.98
N TYR A 141 2.17 -24.87 -12.30
CA TYR A 141 1.26 -25.98 -12.48
C TYR A 141 1.82 -27.21 -11.76
N GLU A 142 0.93 -28.09 -11.35
CA GLU A 142 1.31 -29.40 -10.84
C GLU A 142 1.57 -30.34 -12.02
N ASN A 143 2.76 -30.92 -12.08
CA ASN A 143 3.11 -31.87 -13.10
C ASN A 143 2.53 -33.27 -12.81
N ASN A 144 2.65 -34.20 -13.74
CA ASN A 144 2.11 -35.58 -13.62
C ASN A 144 2.72 -36.38 -12.43
N LYS A 145 3.75 -35.83 -11.76
CA LYS A 145 4.39 -36.45 -10.59
C LYS A 145 3.93 -35.79 -9.26
N GLY A 146 2.99 -34.86 -9.31
CA GLY A 146 2.57 -34.09 -8.15
C GLY A 146 3.55 -33.00 -7.72
N GLU A 147 4.55 -32.68 -8.58
CA GLU A 147 5.53 -31.63 -8.27
C GLU A 147 5.08 -30.29 -8.87
N ILE A 148 5.26 -29.22 -8.12
CA ILE A 148 4.98 -27.87 -8.60
C ILE A 148 6.11 -27.40 -9.54
N SER A 149 5.74 -27.11 -10.78
CA SER A 149 6.65 -26.66 -11.83
C SER A 149 6.24 -25.27 -12.32
N ARG A 150 7.23 -24.50 -12.75
CA ARG A 150 7.00 -23.17 -13.32
C ARG A 150 6.47 -23.30 -14.76
N ALA A 151 5.35 -22.65 -15.04
CA ALA A 151 4.84 -22.55 -16.39
C ALA A 151 5.63 -21.50 -17.19
N THR A 152 5.88 -21.83 -18.46
CA THR A 152 6.40 -20.92 -19.47
C THR A 152 5.23 -20.50 -20.36
N GLY A 153 4.76 -19.28 -20.25
CA GLY A 153 3.63 -18.77 -21.02
C GLY A 153 3.52 -17.25 -20.91
N ASP A 154 2.54 -16.68 -21.57
CA ASP A 154 2.24 -15.27 -21.50
C ASP A 154 1.79 -14.91 -20.07
N LYS A 155 2.42 -13.88 -19.53
CA LYS A 155 2.11 -13.40 -18.18
C LYS A 155 0.79 -12.65 -18.20
N VAL A 156 -0.09 -13.03 -17.31
CA VAL A 156 -1.35 -12.31 -17.10
C VAL A 156 -1.06 -10.94 -16.51
N THR A 157 -1.70 -9.92 -17.05
CA THR A 157 -1.67 -8.55 -16.53
C THR A 157 -3.04 -8.22 -15.97
N ILE A 158 -3.10 -7.84 -14.70
CA ILE A 158 -4.33 -7.56 -13.99
C ILE A 158 -4.30 -6.11 -13.53
N PRO A 159 -5.28 -5.26 -13.90
CA PRO A 159 -5.37 -3.90 -13.39
C PRO A 159 -5.72 -3.91 -11.91
N ARG A 160 -5.11 -3.03 -11.12
CA ARG A 160 -5.49 -2.81 -9.72
C ARG A 160 -6.74 -1.96 -9.63
N LYS A 161 -7.50 -2.16 -8.57
CA LYS A 161 -8.68 -1.35 -8.24
C LYS A 161 -8.26 -0.01 -7.66
N ILE A 162 -7.97 0.97 -8.50
CA ILE A 162 -7.68 2.35 -8.07
C ILE A 162 -8.99 3.13 -7.96
N LYS A 163 -9.21 3.77 -6.82
CA LYS A 163 -10.33 4.65 -6.51
C LYS A 163 -9.81 6.07 -6.33
N ILE A 164 -10.26 6.99 -7.18
CA ILE A 164 -9.82 8.38 -7.08
C ILE A 164 -10.59 9.08 -5.99
N LEU A 165 -9.85 9.74 -5.10
CA LEU A 165 -10.38 10.60 -4.04
C LEU A 165 -10.84 11.93 -4.64
N GLU A 166 -12.00 12.39 -4.22
CA GLU A 166 -12.41 13.77 -4.41
C GLU A 166 -12.09 14.54 -3.12
N SER A 167 -11.21 15.55 -3.22
CA SER A 167 -10.80 16.37 -2.07
C SER A 167 -12.00 16.97 -1.35
N GLU A 168 -11.99 16.96 -0.04
CA GLU A 168 -13.03 17.50 0.85
C GLU A 168 -14.42 16.85 0.66
N LYS A 169 -14.47 15.67 0.00
CA LYS A 169 -15.71 14.93 -0.20
C LYS A 169 -15.69 13.61 0.59
N PRO A 170 -16.38 13.57 1.71
CA PRO A 170 -16.46 12.37 2.53
C PRO A 170 -17.08 11.18 1.79
N PHE A 171 -16.61 9.97 2.11
CA PHE A 171 -17.14 8.71 1.63
C PHE A 171 -17.04 7.64 2.72
N SER A 172 -17.67 6.49 2.52
CA SER A 172 -17.64 5.40 3.50
C SER A 172 -16.97 4.16 2.90
N ILE A 173 -16.24 3.46 3.73
CA ILE A 173 -15.77 2.10 3.50
C ILE A 173 -16.40 1.26 4.62
N ASP A 174 -17.43 0.52 4.28
CA ASP A 174 -18.27 -0.24 5.21
C ASP A 174 -18.64 0.55 6.48
N SER A 175 -18.05 0.23 7.63
CA SER A 175 -18.36 0.86 8.92
C SER A 175 -17.53 2.10 9.25
N ILE A 176 -16.64 2.53 8.37
CA ILE A 176 -15.75 3.67 8.59
C ILE A 176 -16.06 4.78 7.59
N ASP A 177 -16.42 5.97 8.09
CA ASP A 177 -16.53 7.15 7.28
C ASP A 177 -15.17 7.83 7.16
N VAL A 178 -14.80 8.21 5.93
CA VAL A 178 -13.50 8.78 5.59
C VAL A 178 -13.68 10.19 5.03
N ASN A 179 -13.01 11.15 5.64
CA ASN A 179 -12.95 12.52 5.15
C ASN A 179 -11.52 12.82 4.63
N PRO A 180 -11.30 12.88 3.30
CA PRO A 180 -10.02 13.22 2.70
C PRO A 180 -9.84 14.74 2.65
N LEU A 181 -8.82 15.25 3.29
CA LEU A 181 -8.51 16.69 3.33
C LEU A 181 -7.13 16.93 2.70
N PRO A 182 -7.02 17.87 1.74
CA PRO A 182 -5.73 18.18 1.14
C PRO A 182 -4.83 18.86 2.17
N VAL A 183 -3.53 18.57 2.09
CA VAL A 183 -2.51 19.24 2.91
C VAL A 183 -1.32 19.62 2.06
N ASP A 184 -0.53 20.59 2.50
CA ASP A 184 0.68 20.99 1.81
C ASP A 184 1.86 20.08 2.13
N HIS A 185 2.57 19.68 1.10
CA HIS A 185 3.79 18.87 1.21
C HIS A 185 4.70 19.12 -0.01
N SER A 186 5.80 18.37 -0.13
CA SER A 186 6.78 18.50 -1.22
C SER A 186 6.35 17.88 -2.55
N ILE A 187 5.28 17.07 -2.55
CA ILE A 187 4.72 16.41 -3.73
C ILE A 187 3.24 16.83 -3.89
N PRO A 188 2.69 16.92 -5.11
CA PRO A 188 1.27 17.22 -5.31
C PRO A 188 0.35 16.07 -4.91
N GLY A 189 -0.90 16.39 -4.59
CA GLY A 189 -1.96 15.41 -4.36
C GLY A 189 -1.93 14.74 -2.98
N VAL A 190 -1.25 15.34 -2.00
CA VAL A 190 -1.22 14.82 -0.63
C VAL A 190 -2.56 15.05 0.07
N HIS A 191 -3.09 13.99 0.70
CA HIS A 191 -4.29 14.05 1.53
C HIS A 191 -4.01 13.50 2.92
N ALA A 192 -4.41 14.26 3.92
CA ALA A 192 -4.65 13.77 5.26
C ALA A 192 -6.04 13.14 5.31
N PHE A 193 -6.29 12.27 6.29
CA PHE A 193 -7.57 11.59 6.44
C PHE A 193 -8.10 11.74 7.86
N ILE A 194 -9.38 12.08 7.99
CA ILE A 194 -10.10 11.91 9.26
C ILE A 194 -11.03 10.71 9.07
N LEU A 195 -10.80 9.66 9.87
CA LEU A 195 -11.61 8.45 9.88
C LEU A 195 -12.55 8.52 11.08
N HIS A 196 -13.84 8.40 10.84
CA HIS A 196 -14.84 8.32 11.89
C HIS A 196 -15.24 6.86 12.09
N THR A 197 -15.00 6.35 13.29
CA THR A 197 -15.31 4.97 13.69
C THR A 197 -16.33 4.97 14.83
N SER A 198 -16.83 3.79 15.19
CA SER A 198 -17.73 3.66 16.33
C SER A 198 -17.10 4.07 17.66
N ASP A 199 -15.78 4.04 17.76
CA ASP A 199 -15.05 4.26 19.02
C ASP A 199 -14.44 5.67 19.08
N GLY A 200 -14.62 6.49 18.04
CA GLY A 200 -14.13 7.84 17.93
C GLY A 200 -13.50 8.13 16.57
N SER A 201 -12.91 9.31 16.46
CA SER A 201 -12.26 9.76 15.23
C SER A 201 -10.74 9.59 15.31
N ILE A 202 -10.14 9.28 14.17
CA ILE A 202 -8.70 9.13 14.00
C ILE A 202 -8.27 10.11 12.92
N ALA A 203 -7.34 11.00 13.22
CA ALA A 203 -6.71 11.87 12.24
C ALA A 203 -5.35 11.28 11.83
N ASN A 204 -5.19 10.99 10.54
CA ASN A 204 -3.92 10.70 9.93
C ASN A 204 -3.47 11.94 9.16
N THR A 205 -2.37 12.54 9.59
CA THR A 205 -1.89 13.83 9.08
C THR A 205 -1.26 13.74 7.71
N ALA A 206 -0.94 12.52 7.24
CA ALA A 206 0.05 12.34 6.18
C ALA A 206 1.37 13.08 6.53
N ASP A 207 2.16 13.38 5.52
CA ASP A 207 3.27 14.33 5.63
C ASP A 207 2.76 15.72 5.32
N LEU A 208 2.91 16.65 6.24
CA LEU A 208 2.41 18.01 6.09
C LEU A 208 3.46 19.06 6.44
N ARG A 209 3.26 20.27 5.92
CA ARG A 209 4.05 21.47 6.25
C ARG A 209 3.15 22.69 6.26
N PHE A 210 3.62 23.77 6.92
CA PHE A 210 2.89 25.04 7.10
C PHE A 210 3.50 26.23 6.34
N HIS A 211 4.42 25.98 5.38
CA HIS A 211 5.19 27.05 4.73
C HIS A 211 5.26 26.91 3.20
N GLY A 212 4.46 26.03 2.61
CA GLY A 212 4.40 25.85 1.16
C GLY A 212 3.29 26.67 0.51
N ARG A 213 3.02 26.38 -0.76
CA ARG A 213 2.00 27.11 -1.54
C ARG A 213 0.57 26.81 -1.11
N ARG A 214 0.36 25.70 -0.40
CA ARG A 214 -0.94 25.20 0.06
C ARG A 214 -1.01 25.15 1.59
N ALA A 215 -0.27 26.01 2.30
CA ALA A 215 -0.28 26.07 3.75
C ALA A 215 -1.70 26.25 4.33
N ASP A 216 -2.55 27.03 3.64
CA ASP A 216 -3.96 27.25 4.02
C ASP A 216 -4.75 25.93 4.04
N ASP A 217 -4.44 24.94 3.17
CA ASP A 217 -5.09 23.63 3.19
C ASP A 217 -4.69 22.84 4.45
N THR A 218 -3.42 22.93 4.84
CA THR A 218 -2.95 22.32 6.09
C THR A 218 -3.61 22.95 7.31
N GLU A 219 -3.77 24.28 7.33
CA GLU A 219 -4.47 24.99 8.41
C GLU A 219 -5.94 24.53 8.52
N LYS A 220 -6.65 24.42 7.38
CA LYS A 220 -8.04 23.89 7.36
C LYS A 220 -8.13 22.46 7.89
N PHE A 221 -7.16 21.60 7.53
CA PHE A 221 -7.11 20.23 8.08
C PHE A 221 -6.98 20.27 9.61
N VAL A 222 -6.09 21.10 10.16
CA VAL A 222 -5.90 21.23 11.61
C VAL A 222 -7.17 21.78 12.28
N GLU A 223 -7.88 22.73 11.66
CA GLU A 223 -9.15 23.25 12.17
C GLU A 223 -10.27 22.19 12.15
N ALA A 224 -10.20 21.22 11.25
CA ALA A 224 -11.18 20.14 11.15
C ALA A 224 -10.93 19.00 12.16
N CYS A 225 -9.76 18.92 12.80
CA CYS A 225 -9.41 17.92 13.82
C CYS A 225 -9.88 18.34 15.21
#